data_aecb010c9e731b4873f063176405ad31
#
_entry.id   aecb010c9e731b4873f063176405ad31
#
_cell.length_a   1.000
_cell.length_b   1.000
_cell.length_c   1.000
_cell.angle_alpha   90.00
_cell.angle_beta   90.00
_cell.angle_gamma   90.00
#
_symmetry.space_group_name_H-M   'P 1'
#
loop_
_entity.id
_entity.type
_entity.pdbx_description
1 polymer ?
#
loop_
_entity_poly.entity_id
_entity_poly.type
_entity_poly.pdbx_seq_one_letter_code
_entity_poly.pdbx_strand_id
1 'polypeptide(L)'
;MGVNGKGKLSFRVRVTNEEVVAAVLPIQDHWLPLSNLDLILPPIDVGVFFCYNNKNTPMSFGSMVVSLKNALAQALVSYYAFAGEVLQNSMGEPELLCNNRGVDFVEAEADIDLQNLNLYNPDESIEGKLVPKKKHGVLTVQVQLFQ
;
A
#
# COMPACT_ATOMS: atom_id res chain seq x y z
N MET A 1 -32.10 -22.15 -21.43
CA MET A 1 -31.37 -20.87 -21.54
C MET A 1 -30.22 -20.94 -20.57
N GLY A 2 -29.02 -21.11 -21.11
CA GLY A 2 -27.83 -21.38 -20.31
C GLY A 2 -27.34 -20.12 -19.62
N VAL A 3 -27.24 -20.17 -18.29
CA VAL A 3 -26.49 -19.20 -17.50
C VAL A 3 -25.02 -19.55 -17.72
N ASN A 4 -24.33 -18.75 -18.55
CA ASN A 4 -22.88 -18.81 -18.69
C ASN A 4 -22.27 -18.46 -17.34
N GLY A 5 -21.88 -19.46 -16.56
CA GLY A 5 -20.99 -19.30 -15.43
C GLY A 5 -19.65 -18.77 -15.95
N LYS A 6 -19.41 -17.45 -15.84
CA LYS A 6 -18.07 -16.89 -16.00
C LYS A 6 -17.21 -17.54 -14.92
N GLY A 7 -16.33 -18.43 -15.32
CA GLY A 7 -15.39 -19.09 -14.43
C GLY A 7 -14.65 -18.02 -13.61
N LYS A 8 -14.55 -18.26 -12.31
CA LYS A 8 -13.80 -17.39 -11.40
C LYS A 8 -12.36 -17.32 -11.92
N LEU A 9 -11.95 -16.15 -12.39
CA LEU A 9 -10.58 -15.94 -12.89
C LEU A 9 -9.64 -16.08 -11.68
N SER A 10 -8.92 -17.18 -11.62
CA SER A 10 -7.94 -17.42 -10.58
C SER A 10 -6.59 -16.97 -11.09
N PHE A 11 -6.02 -15.94 -10.48
CA PHE A 11 -4.66 -15.48 -10.74
C PHE A 11 -3.86 -15.42 -9.42
N ARG A 12 -2.54 -15.38 -9.54
CA ARG A 12 -1.62 -15.32 -8.41
C ARG A 12 -0.84 -14.02 -8.44
N VAL A 13 -0.56 -13.51 -7.25
CA VAL A 13 0.39 -12.42 -7.06
C VAL A 13 1.58 -12.99 -6.29
N ARG A 14 2.76 -12.85 -6.85
CA ARG A 14 4.01 -13.29 -6.26
C ARG A 14 4.78 -12.08 -5.77
N VAL A 15 4.99 -11.98 -4.48
CA VAL A 15 5.89 -10.99 -3.89
C VAL A 15 7.32 -11.34 -4.27
N THR A 16 8.05 -10.38 -4.85
CA THR A 16 9.44 -10.53 -5.30
C THR A 16 10.42 -9.85 -4.35
N ASN A 17 10.00 -8.77 -3.71
CA ASN A 17 10.78 -8.05 -2.70
C ASN A 17 9.87 -7.37 -1.69
N GLU A 18 10.34 -7.24 -0.45
CA GLU A 18 9.66 -6.50 0.62
C GLU A 18 10.74 -5.75 1.42
N GLU A 19 10.58 -4.44 1.56
CA GLU A 19 11.50 -3.59 2.30
C GLU A 19 10.74 -2.43 2.95
N VAL A 20 11.42 -1.69 3.81
CA VAL A 20 10.87 -0.50 4.47
C VAL A 20 11.47 0.75 3.85
N VAL A 21 10.61 1.69 3.44
CA VAL A 21 10.99 3.01 2.94
C VAL A 21 10.67 4.05 4.01
N ALA A 22 11.71 4.63 4.59
CA ALA A 22 11.60 5.71 5.58
C ALA A 22 11.78 7.10 4.92
N ALA A 23 11.43 8.17 5.65
CA ALA A 23 11.72 9.52 5.19
C ALA A 23 13.23 9.72 5.03
N VAL A 24 13.62 10.43 3.97
CA VAL A 24 15.03 10.70 3.64
C VAL A 24 15.73 11.62 4.66
N LEU A 25 14.97 12.38 5.44
CA LEU A 25 15.49 13.21 6.53
C LEU A 25 15.14 12.58 7.88
N PRO A 26 16.00 12.73 8.89
CA PRO A 26 15.71 12.26 10.24
C PRO A 26 14.51 13.00 10.81
N ILE A 27 13.62 12.27 11.47
CA ILE A 27 12.46 12.79 12.18
C ILE A 27 12.71 12.54 13.66
N GLN A 28 12.53 13.59 14.49
CA GLN A 28 12.58 13.43 15.94
C GLN A 28 11.29 12.73 16.38
N ASP A 29 11.45 11.68 17.20
CA ASP A 29 10.32 10.93 17.74
C ASP A 29 9.40 11.85 18.56
N HIS A 30 8.12 11.80 18.24
CA HIS A 30 7.10 12.51 18.99
C HIS A 30 5.73 11.84 18.83
N TRP A 31 4.86 12.10 19.79
CA TRP A 31 3.49 11.61 19.78
C TRP A 31 2.53 12.65 19.22
N LEU A 32 1.63 12.21 18.35
CA LEU A 32 0.51 13.00 17.87
C LEU A 32 -0.78 12.37 18.42
N PRO A 33 -1.52 13.10 19.29
CA PRO A 33 -2.82 12.63 19.75
C PRO A 33 -3.80 12.58 18.57
N LEU A 34 -4.60 11.52 18.51
CA LEU A 34 -5.69 11.42 17.56
C LEU A 34 -6.81 12.41 17.94
N SER A 35 -7.43 13.02 16.95
CA SER A 35 -8.59 13.89 17.19
C SER A 35 -9.81 13.05 17.58
N ASN A 36 -10.80 13.70 18.17
CA ASN A 36 -12.08 13.04 18.49
C ASN A 36 -12.77 12.46 17.23
N LEU A 37 -12.52 13.04 16.06
CA LEU A 37 -13.03 12.52 14.78
C LEU A 37 -12.32 11.24 14.38
N ASP A 38 -11.01 11.16 14.58
CA ASP A 38 -10.23 9.95 14.30
C ASP A 38 -10.67 8.80 15.20
N LEU A 39 -10.95 9.09 16.47
CA LEU A 39 -11.37 8.08 17.46
C LEU A 39 -12.80 7.53 17.22
N ILE A 40 -13.65 8.26 16.50
CA ILE A 40 -15.00 7.80 16.14
C ILE A 40 -14.95 6.82 14.97
N LEU A 41 -13.95 6.92 14.11
CA LEU A 41 -13.82 6.04 12.96
C LEU A 41 -13.43 4.63 13.40
N PRO A 42 -14.06 3.59 12.83
CA PRO A 42 -13.61 2.22 13.09
C PRO A 42 -12.18 2.03 12.56
N PRO A 43 -11.38 1.16 13.18
CA PRO A 43 -10.00 0.88 12.77
C PRO A 43 -9.98 0.02 11.49
N ILE A 44 -10.35 0.62 10.35
CA ILE A 44 -10.37 -0.02 9.05
C ILE A 44 -9.22 0.50 8.19
N ASP A 45 -8.62 -0.41 7.42
CA ASP A 45 -7.67 -0.04 6.38
C ASP A 45 -8.42 0.36 5.11
N VAL A 46 -8.00 1.46 4.49
CA VAL A 46 -8.54 1.92 3.21
C VAL A 46 -7.60 1.52 2.09
N GLY A 47 -8.04 0.57 1.26
CA GLY A 47 -7.29 0.14 0.10
C GLY A 47 -7.55 1.03 -1.11
N VAL A 48 -6.48 1.45 -1.80
CA VAL A 48 -6.55 2.21 -3.06
C VAL A 48 -5.70 1.52 -4.10
N PHE A 49 -6.23 1.37 -5.30
CA PHE A 49 -5.55 0.73 -6.42
C PHE A 49 -5.51 1.67 -7.63
N PHE A 50 -4.30 1.90 -8.14
CA PHE A 50 -4.06 2.72 -9.33
C PHE A 50 -3.44 1.87 -10.44
N CYS A 51 -3.93 2.04 -11.67
CA CYS A 51 -3.38 1.37 -12.85
C CYS A 51 -2.70 2.38 -13.76
N TYR A 52 -1.49 2.06 -14.17
CA TYR A 52 -0.71 2.88 -15.09
C TYR A 52 -0.35 2.09 -16.36
N ASN A 53 -0.50 2.73 -17.51
CA ASN A 53 -0.11 2.14 -18.78
C ASN A 53 1.28 2.65 -19.17
N ASN A 54 2.24 1.73 -19.26
CA ASN A 54 3.64 2.07 -19.54
C ASN A 54 4.01 2.03 -21.03
N LYS A 55 3.04 1.96 -21.94
CA LYS A 55 3.31 1.79 -23.40
C LYS A 55 4.20 2.86 -24.02
N ASN A 56 4.27 4.06 -23.42
CA ASN A 56 5.01 5.19 -23.95
C ASN A 56 6.25 5.56 -23.13
N THR A 57 6.60 4.78 -22.12
CA THR A 57 7.72 5.10 -21.23
C THR A 57 8.81 4.04 -21.40
N PRO A 58 10.04 4.43 -21.80
CA PRO A 58 11.14 3.48 -22.01
C PRO A 58 11.74 2.96 -20.68
N MET A 59 11.12 3.23 -19.54
CA MET A 59 11.62 2.82 -18.23
C MET A 59 11.31 1.35 -17.96
N SER A 60 12.31 0.62 -17.47
CA SER A 60 12.09 -0.71 -16.93
C SER A 60 11.29 -0.67 -15.62
N PHE A 61 10.63 -1.77 -15.27
CA PHE A 61 9.92 -1.90 -13.99
C PHE A 61 10.84 -1.57 -12.81
N GLY A 62 12.06 -2.12 -12.77
CA GLY A 62 13.03 -1.82 -11.72
C GLY A 62 13.39 -0.34 -11.60
N SER A 63 13.54 0.36 -12.73
CA SER A 63 13.80 1.81 -12.70
C SER A 63 12.62 2.61 -12.17
N MET A 64 11.39 2.20 -12.50
CA MET A 64 10.18 2.81 -11.94
C MET A 64 10.08 2.59 -10.44
N VAL A 65 10.35 1.37 -9.98
CA VAL A 65 10.35 1.02 -8.54
C VAL A 65 11.35 1.90 -7.77
N VAL A 66 12.58 2.05 -8.26
CA VAL A 66 13.59 2.92 -7.63
C VAL A 66 13.10 4.36 -7.56
N SER A 67 12.51 4.87 -8.65
CA SER A 67 11.96 6.24 -8.69
C SER A 67 10.82 6.43 -7.69
N LEU A 68 9.93 5.44 -7.57
CA LEU A 68 8.81 5.48 -6.63
C LEU A 68 9.29 5.46 -5.18
N LYS A 69 10.27 4.61 -4.84
CA LYS A 69 10.86 4.57 -3.49
C LYS A 69 11.50 5.90 -3.11
N ASN A 70 12.28 6.49 -4.03
CA ASN A 70 12.90 7.80 -3.81
C ASN A 70 11.85 8.91 -3.62
N ALA A 71 10.80 8.91 -4.44
CA ALA A 71 9.71 9.88 -4.33
C ALA A 71 8.92 9.70 -3.03
N LEU A 72 8.66 8.44 -2.63
CA LEU A 72 8.01 8.13 -1.36
C LEU A 72 8.85 8.62 -0.18
N ALA A 73 10.15 8.30 -0.14
CA ALA A 73 11.06 8.75 0.92
C ALA A 73 11.12 10.29 1.06
N GLN A 74 11.03 11.02 -0.06
CA GLN A 74 10.94 12.48 -0.04
C GLN A 74 9.57 12.97 0.43
N ALA A 75 8.48 12.36 -0.02
CA ALA A 75 7.13 12.73 0.38
C ALA A 75 6.92 12.52 1.89
N LEU A 76 7.49 11.47 2.46
CA LEU A 76 7.42 11.17 3.89
C LEU A 76 8.08 12.23 4.79
N VAL A 77 8.90 13.12 4.25
CA VAL A 77 9.41 14.28 5.01
C VAL A 77 8.28 15.24 5.37
N SER A 78 7.38 15.53 4.42
CA SER A 78 6.23 16.41 4.65
C SER A 78 5.04 15.67 5.25
N TYR A 79 4.91 14.38 4.95
CA TYR A 79 3.83 13.51 5.40
C TYR A 79 4.34 12.47 6.41
N TYR A 80 5.17 12.91 7.35
CA TYR A 80 5.89 12.05 8.29
C TYR A 80 4.98 11.15 9.15
N ALA A 81 3.74 11.57 9.38
CA ALA A 81 2.75 10.78 10.10
C ALA A 81 2.50 9.40 9.45
N PHE A 82 2.59 9.30 8.11
CA PHE A 82 2.45 8.03 7.41
C PHE A 82 3.64 7.09 7.58
N ALA A 83 4.79 7.60 8.03
CA ALA A 83 5.96 6.80 8.38
C ALA A 83 5.98 6.38 9.85
N GLY A 84 4.93 6.67 10.61
CA GLY A 84 4.78 6.35 12.03
C GLY A 84 4.01 5.06 12.30
N GLU A 85 3.62 4.91 13.55
CA GLU A 85 2.88 3.75 14.06
C GLU A 85 1.73 4.18 14.97
N VAL A 86 0.56 3.57 14.83
CA VAL A 86 -0.54 3.77 15.78
C VAL A 86 -0.34 2.78 16.93
N LEU A 87 -0.07 3.29 18.10
CA LEU A 87 0.19 2.52 19.32
C LEU A 87 -0.75 2.99 20.44
N GLN A 88 -0.89 2.17 21.47
CA GLN A 88 -1.64 2.56 22.67
C GLN A 88 -0.74 3.38 23.60
N ASN A 89 -1.27 4.50 24.08
CA ASN A 89 -0.62 5.29 25.13
C ASN A 89 -0.76 4.62 26.52
N SER A 90 -0.23 5.27 27.54
CA SER A 90 -0.29 4.74 28.93
C SER A 90 -1.71 4.60 29.49
N MET A 91 -2.70 5.23 28.89
CA MET A 91 -4.12 5.12 29.23
C MET A 91 -4.87 4.08 28.40
N GLY A 92 -4.19 3.42 27.45
CA GLY A 92 -4.78 2.45 26.53
C GLY A 92 -5.49 3.07 25.34
N GLU A 93 -5.35 4.37 25.11
CA GLU A 93 -5.94 5.06 23.95
C GLU A 93 -4.97 5.03 22.76
N PRO A 94 -5.46 4.92 21.51
CA PRO A 94 -4.61 4.96 20.36
C PRO A 94 -4.03 6.35 20.14
N GLU A 95 -2.72 6.42 19.94
CA GLU A 95 -1.98 7.61 19.54
C GLU A 95 -1.03 7.27 18.39
N LEU A 96 -0.64 8.27 17.64
CA LEU A 96 0.31 8.12 16.53
C LEU A 96 1.72 8.47 17.01
N LEU A 97 2.60 7.47 17.05
CA LEU A 97 4.04 7.67 17.26
C LEU A 97 4.71 7.97 15.92
N CYS A 98 5.19 9.20 15.76
CA CYS A 98 5.96 9.64 14.60
C CYS A 98 7.44 9.35 14.84
N ASN A 99 7.90 8.13 14.55
CA ASN A 99 9.25 7.62 14.81
C ASN A 99 10.04 7.29 13.53
N ASN A 100 9.50 7.67 12.37
CA ASN A 100 10.10 7.33 11.07
C ASN A 100 10.39 5.82 10.90
N ARG A 101 9.53 4.97 11.47
CA ARG A 101 9.59 3.53 11.22
C ARG A 101 9.61 3.23 9.72
N GLY A 102 8.88 4.02 8.95
CA GLY A 102 8.76 3.91 7.50
C GLY A 102 7.52 3.14 7.05
N VAL A 103 7.41 3.03 5.74
CA VAL A 103 6.32 2.41 4.98
C VAL A 103 6.77 1.06 4.46
N ASP A 104 5.99 0.01 4.70
CA ASP A 104 6.25 -1.29 4.09
C ASP A 104 6.04 -1.17 2.58
N PHE A 105 7.10 -1.41 1.80
CA PHE A 105 7.10 -1.32 0.34
C PHE A 105 7.27 -2.71 -0.26
N VAL A 106 6.26 -3.16 -1.00
CA VAL A 106 6.18 -4.51 -1.55
C VAL A 106 6.28 -4.44 -3.08
N GLU A 107 7.20 -5.22 -3.65
CA GLU A 107 7.29 -5.46 -5.08
C GLU A 107 6.68 -6.81 -5.41
N ALA A 108 5.81 -6.86 -6.42
CA ALA A 108 5.12 -8.07 -6.78
C ALA A 108 4.95 -8.23 -8.30
N GLU A 109 4.64 -9.44 -8.72
CA GLU A 109 4.27 -9.79 -10.09
C GLU A 109 2.92 -10.50 -10.06
N ALA A 110 2.02 -10.12 -10.97
CA ALA A 110 0.73 -10.76 -11.17
C ALA A 110 0.73 -11.55 -12.48
N ASP A 111 0.31 -12.81 -12.44
CA ASP A 111 0.23 -13.72 -13.58
C ASP A 111 -1.09 -13.51 -14.36
N ILE A 112 -1.45 -12.29 -14.61
CA ILE A 112 -2.68 -11.90 -15.31
C ILE A 112 -2.46 -10.57 -16.06
N ASP A 113 -3.05 -10.48 -17.25
CA ASP A 113 -3.19 -9.20 -17.95
C ASP A 113 -4.15 -8.28 -17.22
N LEU A 114 -3.79 -6.99 -17.11
CA LEU A 114 -4.65 -5.97 -16.49
C LEU A 114 -6.06 -5.90 -17.12
N GLN A 115 -6.18 -6.17 -18.43
CA GLN A 115 -7.46 -6.18 -19.15
C GLN A 115 -8.40 -7.30 -18.71
N ASN A 116 -7.87 -8.35 -18.12
CA ASN A 116 -8.62 -9.51 -17.64
C ASN A 116 -9.09 -9.36 -16.18
N LEU A 117 -8.70 -8.29 -15.49
CA LEU A 117 -9.15 -8.02 -14.13
C LEU A 117 -10.62 -7.63 -14.09
N ASN A 118 -11.37 -8.23 -13.17
CA ASN A 118 -12.73 -7.81 -12.89
C ASN A 118 -12.76 -6.69 -11.86
N LEU A 119 -12.63 -5.45 -12.32
CA LEU A 119 -12.66 -4.27 -11.47
C LEU A 119 -14.06 -3.92 -10.92
N TYR A 120 -15.14 -4.57 -11.44
CA TYR A 120 -16.48 -4.41 -10.92
C TYR A 120 -16.75 -5.22 -9.65
N ASN A 121 -15.91 -6.21 -9.36
CA ASN A 121 -15.96 -6.98 -8.12
C ASN A 121 -14.57 -6.97 -7.47
N PRO A 122 -14.21 -5.89 -6.77
CA PRO A 122 -12.89 -5.71 -6.19
C PRO A 122 -12.53 -6.77 -5.14
N ASP A 123 -13.50 -7.24 -4.36
CA ASP A 123 -13.30 -8.24 -3.29
C ASP A 123 -12.70 -9.55 -3.82
N GLU A 124 -13.03 -9.93 -5.05
CA GLU A 124 -12.50 -11.16 -5.66
C GLU A 124 -11.17 -10.98 -6.39
N SER A 125 -10.90 -9.77 -6.89
CA SER A 125 -9.80 -9.51 -7.81
C SER A 125 -8.70 -8.69 -7.18
N ILE A 126 -9.01 -7.77 -6.27
CA ILE A 126 -8.09 -6.75 -5.79
C ILE A 126 -7.71 -6.99 -4.34
N GLU A 127 -8.71 -7.18 -3.46
CA GLU A 127 -8.48 -7.24 -2.03
C GLU A 127 -7.63 -8.46 -1.62
N GLY A 128 -6.59 -8.20 -0.87
CA GLY A 128 -5.67 -9.22 -0.37
C GLY A 128 -4.74 -9.84 -1.43
N LYS A 129 -4.83 -9.38 -2.70
CA LYS A 129 -3.92 -9.78 -3.79
C LYS A 129 -3.19 -8.56 -4.35
N LEU A 130 -3.92 -7.63 -4.96
CA LEU A 130 -3.36 -6.44 -5.58
C LEU A 130 -3.23 -5.29 -4.57
N VAL A 131 -4.08 -5.28 -3.55
CA VAL A 131 -3.95 -4.43 -2.37
C VAL A 131 -3.51 -5.31 -1.21
N PRO A 132 -2.31 -5.10 -0.68
CA PRO A 132 -1.79 -5.91 0.41
C PRO A 132 -2.55 -5.62 1.70
N LYS A 133 -2.61 -6.61 2.58
CA LYS A 133 -3.03 -6.37 3.96
C LYS A 133 -1.89 -5.69 4.71
N LYS A 134 -2.17 -4.56 5.32
CA LYS A 134 -1.22 -3.86 6.17
C LYS A 134 -0.81 -4.75 7.34
N LYS A 135 0.50 -4.92 7.53
CA LYS A 135 1.06 -5.69 8.65
C LYS A 135 1.49 -4.79 9.80
N HIS A 136 2.11 -3.66 9.45
CA HIS A 136 2.71 -2.73 10.41
C HIS A 136 2.52 -1.29 9.95
N GLY A 137 2.77 -0.34 10.87
CA GLY A 137 2.75 1.08 10.55
C GLY A 137 1.38 1.63 10.15
N VAL A 138 1.38 2.79 9.51
CA VAL A 138 0.18 3.50 9.05
C VAL A 138 -0.12 3.22 7.60
N LEU A 139 0.92 3.07 6.76
CA LEU A 139 0.81 2.93 5.31
C LEU A 139 1.59 1.70 4.81
N THR A 140 1.04 1.01 3.84
CA THR A 140 1.74 -0.01 3.04
C THR A 140 1.55 0.31 1.56
N VAL A 141 2.60 0.21 0.78
CA VAL A 141 2.60 0.42 -0.67
C VAL A 141 2.99 -0.87 -1.37
N GLN A 142 2.19 -1.32 -2.33
CA GLN A 142 2.55 -2.43 -3.21
C GLN A 142 2.60 -1.96 -4.66
N VAL A 143 3.71 -2.23 -5.31
CA VAL A 143 3.90 -1.98 -6.75
C VAL A 143 3.98 -3.32 -7.45
N GLN A 144 3.20 -3.48 -8.51
CA GLN A 144 3.14 -4.76 -9.19
C GLN A 144 3.20 -4.63 -10.70
N LEU A 145 3.91 -5.58 -11.30
CA LEU A 145 3.98 -5.78 -12.73
C LEU A 145 2.89 -6.77 -13.15
N PHE A 146 2.12 -6.41 -14.16
CA PHE A 146 1.19 -7.29 -14.87
C PHE A 146 1.86 -7.87 -16.12
N GLN A 147 1.50 -9.09 -16.46
CA GLN A 147 1.98 -9.76 -17.68
C GLN A 147 1.33 -9.19 -18.93
#